data_2a98467a94bf02eebca1a96a4db4e913
#
_entry.id   2a98467a94bf02eebca1a96a4db4e913
#
_cell.length_a   1.000
_cell.length_b   1.000
_cell.length_c   1.000
_cell.angle_alpha   90.00
_cell.angle_beta   90.00
_cell.angle_gamma   90.00
#
_symmetry.space_group_name_H-M   'P 1'
#
loop_
_entity.id
_entity.type
_entity.pdbx_description
1 polymer ?
#
loop_
_entity_poly.entity_id
_entity_poly.type
_entity_poly.pdbx_seq_one_letter_code
_entity_poly.pdbx_strand_id
1 'polypeptide(L)'
;RRPIWSLIILLAAAVVLWLIFAPWPPGLEEVLGRKRIFLNAIFGGVTLGALYFLVASGFTLIFGLMRNVNLAHGSLYLLGGYLGFEISEFTGSWLLAFPIVFVIVALLGIVLQHQVFRRMDGEDLRQTMVTIGISVVLADLMLWYWGGQSYTIFAPDWLSGPATIPVISSIRDTGEIVYLRYPAVRIALMFAALGIGVGMLLLLNTTRLGMFVRAGVDD
;
A
#
# COMPACT_ATOMS: atom_id res chain seq x y z
N ARG A 1 32.39 11.56 -3.79
CA ARG A 1 31.13 12.02 -3.13
C ARG A 1 30.18 10.90 -2.73
N ARG A 2 30.20 9.73 -3.40
CA ARG A 2 29.35 8.55 -3.06
C ARG A 2 29.60 7.91 -1.68
N PRO A 3 30.86 7.75 -1.18
CA PRO A 3 31.11 7.06 0.09
C PRO A 3 30.58 7.82 1.32
N ILE A 4 30.52 9.15 1.30
CA ILE A 4 30.03 9.93 2.45
C ILE A 4 28.52 9.74 2.63
N TRP A 5 27.76 9.76 1.56
CA TRP A 5 26.31 9.52 1.61
C TRP A 5 25.96 8.10 2.06
N SER A 6 26.70 7.09 1.59
CA SER A 6 26.49 5.72 2.06
C SER A 6 26.81 5.56 3.55
N LEU A 7 27.82 6.25 4.05
CA LEU A 7 28.16 6.24 5.48
C LEU A 7 27.04 6.91 6.32
N ILE A 8 26.52 8.05 5.86
CA ILE A 8 25.42 8.75 6.54
C ILE A 8 24.17 7.87 6.58
N ILE A 9 23.83 7.20 5.48
CA ILE A 9 22.67 6.29 5.42
C ILE A 9 22.88 5.10 6.37
N LEU A 10 24.06 4.51 6.40
CA LEU A 10 24.38 3.41 7.31
C LEU A 10 24.31 3.83 8.78
N LEU A 11 24.84 5.01 9.13
CA LEU A 11 24.75 5.54 10.48
C LEU A 11 23.29 5.83 10.88
N ALA A 12 22.52 6.44 9.99
CA ALA A 12 21.10 6.69 10.24
C ALA A 12 20.32 5.38 10.44
N ALA A 13 20.57 4.38 9.59
CA ALA A 13 19.99 3.06 9.75
C ALA A 13 20.38 2.38 11.07
N ALA A 14 21.66 2.47 11.46
CA ALA A 14 22.14 1.93 12.72
C ALA A 14 21.48 2.62 13.94
N VAL A 15 21.31 3.93 13.89
CA VAL A 15 20.60 4.69 14.95
C VAL A 15 19.14 4.28 15.02
N VAL A 16 18.47 4.15 13.90
CA VAL A 16 17.06 3.70 13.86
C VAL A 16 16.91 2.29 14.42
N LEU A 17 17.79 1.36 14.01
CA LEU A 17 17.80 -0.02 14.53
C LEU A 17 18.07 -0.02 16.05
N TRP A 18 19.01 0.79 16.50
CA TRP A 18 19.30 0.93 17.93
C TRP A 18 18.09 1.46 18.71
N LEU A 19 17.41 2.50 18.21
CA LEU A 19 16.20 3.05 18.84
C LEU A 19 15.05 2.04 18.91
N ILE A 20 14.97 1.13 17.93
CA ILE A 20 13.93 0.08 17.91
C ILE A 20 14.27 -1.04 18.90
N PHE A 21 15.47 -1.60 18.85
CA PHE A 21 15.81 -2.86 19.51
C PHE A 21 16.47 -2.67 20.88
N ALA A 22 17.29 -1.63 21.08
CA ALA A 22 17.98 -1.43 22.33
C ALA A 22 17.06 -0.89 23.45
N PRO A 23 17.32 -1.24 24.72
CA PRO A 23 16.68 -0.56 25.84
C PRO A 23 17.09 0.91 25.85
N TRP A 24 16.14 1.79 26.07
CA TRP A 24 16.44 3.22 26.10
C TRP A 24 17.11 3.61 27.40
N PRO A 25 18.16 4.45 27.36
CA PRO A 25 18.79 4.97 28.57
C PRO A 25 17.84 5.92 29.31
N PRO A 26 18.02 6.09 30.63
CA PRO A 26 17.29 7.05 31.44
C PRO A 26 17.35 8.45 30.80
N GLY A 27 16.23 9.17 30.75
CA GLY A 27 16.15 10.51 30.17
C GLY A 27 15.84 10.55 28.66
N LEU A 28 16.02 9.48 27.89
CA LEU A 28 15.66 9.51 26.48
C LEU A 28 14.14 9.60 26.27
N GLU A 29 13.36 9.04 27.18
CA GLU A 29 11.89 9.13 27.16
C GLU A 29 11.37 10.55 27.43
N GLU A 30 12.13 11.40 28.10
CA GLU A 30 11.79 12.81 28.29
C GLU A 30 11.86 13.60 26.97
N VAL A 31 12.78 13.19 26.07
CA VAL A 31 13.01 13.88 24.79
C VAL A 31 12.14 13.30 23.69
N LEU A 32 12.07 11.97 23.57
CA LEU A 32 11.38 11.27 22.47
C LEU A 32 9.98 10.77 22.84
N GLY A 33 9.55 10.95 24.10
CA GLY A 33 8.31 10.41 24.62
C GLY A 33 8.44 8.91 24.93
N ARG A 34 7.33 8.31 25.35
CA ARG A 34 7.33 6.87 25.71
C ARG A 34 7.72 5.99 24.52
N LYS A 35 8.68 5.10 24.71
CA LYS A 35 9.19 4.16 23.67
C LYS A 35 8.07 3.45 22.93
N ARG A 36 7.02 3.02 23.64
CA ARG A 36 5.84 2.37 23.03
C ARG A 36 5.16 3.26 21.99
N ILE A 37 5.00 4.57 22.25
CA ILE A 37 4.36 5.52 21.32
C ILE A 37 5.25 5.71 20.09
N PHE A 38 6.55 5.87 20.31
CA PHE A 38 7.54 6.00 19.24
C PHE A 38 7.56 4.78 18.31
N LEU A 39 7.59 3.56 18.88
CA LEU A 39 7.53 2.33 18.11
C LEU A 39 6.22 2.20 17.31
N ASN A 40 5.08 2.49 17.94
CA ASN A 40 3.80 2.49 17.22
C ASN A 40 3.77 3.51 16.09
N ALA A 41 4.38 4.67 16.23
CA ALA A 41 4.49 5.67 15.17
C ALA A 41 5.35 5.17 14.01
N ILE A 42 6.50 4.55 14.29
CA ILE A 42 7.37 3.95 13.25
C ILE A 42 6.62 2.85 12.49
N PHE A 43 6.04 1.88 13.19
CA PHE A 43 5.30 0.78 12.54
C PHE A 43 4.05 1.31 11.80
N GLY A 44 3.39 2.33 12.33
CA GLY A 44 2.30 3.03 11.64
C GLY A 44 2.77 3.69 10.35
N GLY A 45 3.92 4.36 10.38
CA GLY A 45 4.55 4.96 9.20
C GLY A 45 4.94 3.94 8.14
N VAL A 46 5.52 2.80 8.56
CA VAL A 46 5.86 1.69 7.64
C VAL A 46 4.60 1.09 7.02
N THR A 47 3.53 0.90 7.81
CA THR A 47 2.23 0.41 7.28
C THR A 47 1.66 1.38 6.25
N LEU A 48 1.65 2.68 6.55
CA LEU A 48 1.18 3.70 5.63
C LEU A 48 2.04 3.75 4.36
N GLY A 49 3.36 3.66 4.52
CA GLY A 49 4.29 3.55 3.40
C GLY A 49 4.04 2.31 2.53
N ALA A 50 3.72 1.18 3.13
CA ALA A 50 3.34 -0.05 2.42
C ALA A 50 2.06 0.14 1.59
N LEU A 51 1.03 0.81 2.14
CA LEU A 51 -0.20 1.13 1.41
C LEU A 51 0.08 2.08 0.23
N TYR A 52 0.84 3.14 0.46
CA TYR A 52 1.24 4.06 -0.62
C TYR A 52 2.08 3.37 -1.68
N PHE A 53 2.95 2.45 -1.29
CA PHE A 53 3.74 1.65 -2.22
C PHE A 53 2.85 0.80 -3.13
N LEU A 54 1.82 0.16 -2.61
CA LEU A 54 0.87 -0.64 -3.40
C LEU A 54 0.18 0.23 -4.47
N VAL A 55 -0.32 1.39 -4.09
CA VAL A 55 -0.98 2.32 -5.04
C VAL A 55 0.03 2.86 -6.05
N ALA A 56 1.17 3.34 -5.59
CA ALA A 56 2.20 3.93 -6.45
C ALA A 56 2.81 2.92 -7.43
N SER A 57 3.00 1.66 -7.01
CA SER A 57 3.55 0.61 -7.87
C SER A 57 2.61 0.29 -9.03
N GLY A 58 1.29 0.22 -8.77
CA GLY A 58 0.28 0.05 -9.81
C GLY A 58 0.24 1.24 -10.78
N PHE A 59 0.26 2.46 -10.24
CA PHE A 59 0.31 3.66 -11.05
C PHE A 59 1.57 3.73 -11.94
N THR A 60 2.73 3.42 -11.37
CA THR A 60 4.01 3.41 -12.10
C THR A 60 4.01 2.36 -13.22
N LEU A 61 3.43 1.17 -12.96
CA LEU A 61 3.31 0.13 -13.98
C LEU A 61 2.43 0.59 -15.15
N ILE A 62 1.28 1.19 -14.87
CA ILE A 62 0.38 1.72 -15.90
C ILE A 62 1.07 2.83 -16.70
N PHE A 63 1.72 3.77 -16.01
CA PHE A 63 2.46 4.86 -16.66
C PHE A 63 3.58 4.34 -17.56
N GLY A 64 4.34 3.34 -17.08
CA GLY A 64 5.41 2.72 -17.86
C GLY A 64 4.91 2.01 -19.13
N LEU A 65 3.70 1.43 -19.09
CA LEU A 65 3.11 0.73 -20.24
C LEU A 65 2.46 1.67 -21.25
N MET A 66 1.76 2.70 -20.77
CA MET A 66 0.91 3.56 -21.59
C MET A 66 1.57 4.88 -21.94
N ARG A 67 2.71 5.22 -21.32
CA ARG A 67 3.38 6.54 -21.38
C ARG A 67 2.47 7.71 -21.06
N ASN A 68 1.32 7.44 -20.45
CA ASN A 68 0.32 8.44 -20.14
C ASN A 68 -0.12 8.37 -18.69
N VAL A 69 -0.44 9.53 -18.11
CA VAL A 69 -0.88 9.65 -16.72
C VAL A 69 -2.37 9.32 -16.62
N ASN A 70 -2.68 8.16 -16.02
CA ASN A 70 -4.07 7.80 -15.75
C ASN A 70 -4.48 8.28 -14.35
N LEU A 71 -5.11 9.46 -14.28
CA LEU A 71 -5.58 10.05 -13.02
C LEU A 71 -6.82 9.37 -12.44
N ALA A 72 -7.51 8.51 -13.21
CA ALA A 72 -8.60 7.68 -12.70
C ALA A 72 -8.11 6.50 -11.82
N HIS A 73 -6.80 6.24 -11.77
CA HIS A 73 -6.22 5.14 -10.97
C HIS A 73 -6.61 5.21 -9.50
N GLY A 74 -6.59 6.40 -8.89
CA GLY A 74 -6.99 6.60 -7.50
C GLY A 74 -8.46 6.28 -7.24
N SER A 75 -9.36 6.67 -8.16
CA SER A 75 -10.78 6.35 -8.06
C SER A 75 -11.08 4.87 -8.27
N LEU A 76 -10.33 4.20 -9.16
CA LEU A 76 -10.42 2.74 -9.33
C LEU A 76 -9.92 1.98 -8.09
N TYR A 77 -8.87 2.49 -7.44
CA TYR A 77 -8.40 1.94 -6.17
C TYR A 77 -9.47 2.08 -5.07
N LEU A 78 -10.09 3.27 -4.95
CA LEU A 78 -11.18 3.50 -4.00
C LEU A 78 -12.39 2.62 -4.29
N LEU A 79 -12.78 2.48 -5.55
CA LEU A 79 -13.83 1.56 -5.99
C LEU A 79 -13.54 0.12 -5.58
N GLY A 80 -12.28 -0.32 -5.72
CA GLY A 80 -11.84 -1.63 -5.24
C GLY A 80 -12.08 -1.82 -3.74
N GLY A 81 -11.88 -0.78 -2.93
CA GLY A 81 -12.17 -0.80 -1.49
C GLY A 81 -13.66 -0.96 -1.19
N TYR A 82 -14.53 -0.19 -1.83
CA TYR A 82 -15.98 -0.29 -1.67
C TYR A 82 -16.53 -1.66 -2.12
N LEU A 83 -16.11 -2.13 -3.29
CA LEU A 83 -16.48 -3.47 -3.77
C LEU A 83 -15.97 -4.57 -2.83
N GLY A 84 -14.77 -4.40 -2.27
CA GLY A 84 -14.22 -5.31 -1.27
C GLY A 84 -15.10 -5.42 -0.03
N PHE A 85 -15.62 -4.30 0.44
CA PHE A 85 -16.58 -4.26 1.55
C PHE A 85 -17.86 -5.02 1.18
N GLU A 86 -18.54 -4.67 0.09
CA GLU A 86 -19.79 -5.29 -0.35
C GLU A 86 -19.64 -6.81 -0.55
N ILE A 87 -18.59 -7.24 -1.23
CA ILE A 87 -18.37 -8.66 -1.52
C ILE A 87 -18.03 -9.42 -0.23
N SER A 88 -17.28 -8.81 0.69
CA SER A 88 -16.98 -9.40 1.99
C SER A 88 -18.25 -9.61 2.81
N GLU A 89 -19.16 -8.63 2.85
CA GLU A 89 -20.45 -8.74 3.51
C GLU A 89 -21.36 -9.77 2.83
N PHE A 90 -21.43 -9.75 1.51
CA PHE A 90 -22.30 -10.67 0.75
C PHE A 90 -21.83 -12.13 0.84
N THR A 91 -20.53 -12.39 0.77
CA THR A 91 -19.95 -13.73 0.78
C THR A 91 -19.67 -14.27 2.19
N GLY A 92 -19.67 -13.37 3.19
CA GLY A 92 -19.18 -13.68 4.54
C GLY A 92 -17.70 -14.05 4.60
N SER A 93 -16.95 -13.81 3.52
CA SER A 93 -15.54 -14.21 3.41
C SER A 93 -14.66 -13.09 2.89
N TRP A 94 -13.83 -12.58 3.78
CA TRP A 94 -12.81 -11.58 3.46
C TRP A 94 -11.83 -12.05 2.36
N LEU A 95 -11.42 -13.33 2.38
CA LEU A 95 -10.49 -13.87 1.40
C LEU A 95 -11.07 -13.96 -0.01
N LEU A 96 -12.36 -14.26 -0.14
CA LEU A 96 -13.03 -14.34 -1.44
C LEU A 96 -13.21 -12.96 -2.07
N ALA A 97 -13.27 -11.90 -1.29
CA ALA A 97 -13.39 -10.54 -1.80
C ALA A 97 -12.21 -10.16 -2.72
N PHE A 98 -10.97 -10.55 -2.38
CA PHE A 98 -9.79 -10.18 -3.18
C PHE A 98 -9.85 -10.65 -4.65
N PRO A 99 -10.02 -11.96 -4.96
CA PRO A 99 -10.05 -12.41 -6.35
C PRO A 99 -11.27 -11.88 -7.10
N ILE A 100 -12.42 -11.74 -6.45
CA ILE A 100 -13.63 -11.25 -7.09
C ILE A 100 -13.47 -9.76 -7.45
N VAL A 101 -13.03 -8.94 -6.52
CA VAL A 101 -12.74 -7.51 -6.78
C VAL A 101 -11.69 -7.35 -7.85
N PHE A 102 -10.62 -8.15 -7.79
CA PHE A 102 -9.58 -8.13 -8.82
C PHE A 102 -10.17 -8.34 -10.22
N VAL A 103 -11.01 -9.36 -10.40
CA VAL A 103 -11.66 -9.65 -11.68
C VAL A 103 -12.56 -8.50 -12.12
N ILE A 104 -13.42 -7.96 -11.22
CA ILE A 104 -14.34 -6.85 -11.55
C ILE A 104 -13.56 -5.61 -11.98
N VAL A 105 -12.56 -5.19 -11.20
CA VAL A 105 -11.77 -3.98 -11.51
C VAL A 105 -10.91 -4.20 -12.75
N ALA A 106 -10.37 -5.41 -12.97
CA ALA A 106 -9.64 -5.75 -14.19
C ALA A 106 -10.53 -5.67 -15.43
N LEU A 107 -11.74 -6.21 -15.38
CA LEU A 107 -12.71 -6.11 -16.47
C LEU A 107 -13.09 -4.66 -16.77
N LEU A 108 -13.33 -3.86 -15.73
CA LEU A 108 -13.58 -2.44 -15.89
C LEU A 108 -12.39 -1.73 -16.54
N GLY A 109 -11.16 -2.04 -16.11
CA GLY A 109 -9.93 -1.53 -16.72
C GLY A 109 -9.81 -1.89 -18.19
N ILE A 110 -10.10 -3.14 -18.56
CA ILE A 110 -10.11 -3.60 -19.97
C ILE A 110 -11.14 -2.83 -20.80
N VAL A 111 -12.34 -2.62 -20.26
CA VAL A 111 -13.40 -1.85 -20.95
C VAL A 111 -12.95 -0.41 -21.15
N LEU A 112 -12.40 0.25 -20.13
CA LEU A 112 -11.88 1.61 -20.23
C LEU A 112 -10.75 1.70 -21.26
N GLN A 113 -9.81 0.75 -21.23
CA GLN A 113 -8.70 0.70 -22.18
C GLN A 113 -9.21 0.55 -23.61
N HIS A 114 -10.13 -0.40 -23.84
CA HIS A 114 -10.57 -0.72 -25.22
C HIS A 114 -11.51 0.35 -25.79
N GLN A 115 -12.43 0.87 -24.97
CA GLN A 115 -13.46 1.78 -25.48
C GLN A 115 -13.07 3.25 -25.42
N VAL A 116 -12.20 3.62 -24.44
CA VAL A 116 -11.87 5.02 -24.20
C VAL A 116 -10.42 5.31 -24.59
N PHE A 117 -9.46 4.69 -23.94
CA PHE A 117 -8.05 5.09 -24.06
C PHE A 117 -7.45 4.75 -25.44
N ARG A 118 -7.75 3.59 -25.97
CA ARG A 118 -7.27 3.17 -27.32
C ARG A 118 -7.69 4.13 -28.43
N ARG A 119 -8.79 4.88 -28.26
CA ARG A 119 -9.26 5.85 -29.26
C ARG A 119 -8.53 7.19 -29.22
N MET A 120 -7.71 7.38 -28.18
CA MET A 120 -6.94 8.60 -27.92
C MET A 120 -5.44 8.29 -27.89
N ASP A 121 -5.02 7.22 -28.55
CA ASP A 121 -3.62 6.83 -28.63
C ASP A 121 -2.79 7.94 -29.31
N GLY A 122 -1.69 8.35 -28.67
CA GLY A 122 -0.87 9.48 -29.11
C GLY A 122 -1.40 10.87 -28.73
N GLU A 123 -2.54 10.98 -28.03
CA GLU A 123 -3.11 12.27 -27.58
C GLU A 123 -3.04 12.38 -26.04
N ASP A 124 -1.84 12.51 -25.49
CA ASP A 124 -1.57 12.44 -24.04
C ASP A 124 -2.41 13.44 -23.21
N LEU A 125 -2.51 14.67 -23.68
CA LEU A 125 -3.29 15.72 -23.00
C LEU A 125 -4.79 15.38 -22.96
N ARG A 126 -5.33 14.91 -24.08
CA ARG A 126 -6.74 14.53 -24.18
C ARG A 126 -7.03 13.31 -23.30
N GLN A 127 -6.18 12.31 -23.31
CA GLN A 127 -6.30 11.12 -22.46
C GLN A 127 -6.25 11.51 -20.98
N THR A 128 -5.31 12.37 -20.58
CA THR A 128 -5.22 12.88 -19.19
C THR A 128 -6.50 13.60 -18.78
N MET A 129 -7.05 14.48 -19.60
CA MET A 129 -8.31 15.20 -19.32
C MET A 129 -9.49 14.24 -19.17
N VAL A 130 -9.59 13.21 -20.02
CA VAL A 130 -10.65 12.21 -19.94
C VAL A 130 -10.51 11.36 -18.66
N THR A 131 -9.30 11.02 -18.24
CA THR A 131 -9.08 10.28 -16.98
C THR A 131 -9.51 11.08 -15.75
N ILE A 132 -9.32 12.41 -15.76
CA ILE A 132 -9.87 13.30 -14.71
C ILE A 132 -11.41 13.22 -14.71
N GLY A 133 -12.04 13.34 -15.87
CA GLY A 133 -13.50 13.23 -15.99
C GLY A 133 -14.04 11.89 -15.47
N ILE A 134 -13.38 10.78 -15.83
CA ILE A 134 -13.73 9.44 -15.32
C ILE A 134 -13.54 9.38 -13.80
N SER A 135 -12.47 9.98 -13.27
CA SER A 135 -12.22 10.03 -11.83
C SER A 135 -13.36 10.72 -11.07
N VAL A 136 -13.82 11.87 -11.57
CA VAL A 136 -14.91 12.63 -10.96
C VAL A 136 -16.23 11.83 -11.03
N VAL A 137 -16.55 11.29 -12.21
CA VAL A 137 -17.78 10.49 -12.38
C VAL A 137 -17.78 9.26 -11.46
N LEU A 138 -16.65 8.54 -11.35
CA LEU A 138 -16.54 7.41 -10.43
C LEU A 138 -16.69 7.84 -8.98
N ALA A 139 -16.09 8.97 -8.59
CA ALA A 139 -16.22 9.49 -7.23
C ALA A 139 -17.67 9.85 -6.88
N ASP A 140 -18.38 10.52 -7.79
CA ASP A 140 -19.78 10.89 -7.61
C ASP A 140 -20.69 9.64 -7.57
N LEU A 141 -20.46 8.64 -8.43
CA LEU A 141 -21.20 7.39 -8.40
C LEU A 141 -20.97 6.62 -7.09
N MET A 142 -19.74 6.58 -6.61
CA MET A 142 -19.42 5.96 -5.30
C MET A 142 -20.11 6.71 -4.16
N LEU A 143 -20.07 8.05 -4.18
CA LEU A 143 -20.73 8.87 -3.18
C LEU A 143 -22.25 8.70 -3.21
N TRP A 144 -22.84 8.60 -4.39
CA TRP A 144 -24.27 8.38 -4.57
C TRP A 144 -24.72 7.00 -4.04
N TYR A 145 -23.94 5.94 -4.29
CA TYR A 145 -24.32 4.57 -3.92
C TYR A 145 -23.98 4.25 -2.45
N TRP A 146 -22.77 4.54 -2.00
CA TRP A 146 -22.32 4.23 -0.64
C TRP A 146 -22.47 5.38 0.35
N GLY A 147 -22.68 6.60 -0.13
CA GLY A 147 -22.70 7.80 0.71
C GLY A 147 -21.31 8.18 1.23
N GLY A 148 -21.27 9.14 2.15
CA GLY A 148 -20.04 9.62 2.80
C GLY A 148 -19.67 8.88 4.10
N GLN A 149 -20.16 7.64 4.29
CA GLN A 149 -19.89 6.85 5.49
C GLN A 149 -18.56 6.12 5.43
N SER A 150 -17.95 5.91 6.59
CA SER A 150 -16.75 5.07 6.71
C SER A 150 -17.18 3.62 6.91
N TYR A 151 -16.75 2.77 5.99
CA TYR A 151 -16.97 1.34 6.06
C TYR A 151 -15.75 0.63 6.64
N THR A 152 -15.98 -0.34 7.53
CA THR A 152 -14.91 -1.13 8.14
C THR A 152 -15.09 -2.58 7.74
N ILE A 153 -14.07 -3.14 7.08
CA ILE A 153 -14.00 -4.56 6.80
C ILE A 153 -13.39 -5.26 8.00
N PHE A 154 -14.12 -6.19 8.60
CA PHE A 154 -13.60 -6.99 9.71
C PHE A 154 -12.69 -8.08 9.19
N ALA A 155 -11.47 -8.09 9.73
CA ALA A 155 -10.53 -9.17 9.44
C ALA A 155 -11.02 -10.49 10.06
N PRO A 156 -10.73 -11.64 9.45
CA PRO A 156 -11.06 -12.94 10.02
C PRO A 156 -10.38 -13.14 11.39
N ASP A 157 -10.96 -13.99 12.26
CA ASP A 157 -10.53 -14.18 13.65
C ASP A 157 -9.05 -14.50 13.80
N TRP A 158 -8.48 -15.27 12.87
CA TRP A 158 -7.05 -15.62 12.88
C TRP A 158 -6.11 -14.44 12.57
N LEU A 159 -6.62 -13.36 11.99
CA LEU A 159 -5.89 -12.14 11.68
C LEU A 159 -6.37 -10.96 12.55
N SER A 160 -7.44 -11.13 13.30
CA SER A 160 -7.97 -10.13 14.22
C SER A 160 -7.12 -10.06 15.49
N GLY A 161 -7.00 -8.86 16.05
CA GLY A 161 -6.27 -8.65 17.29
C GLY A 161 -4.80 -8.24 17.11
N PRO A 162 -4.10 -8.03 18.24
CA PRO A 162 -2.70 -7.62 18.26
C PRO A 162 -1.75 -8.81 18.19
N ALA A 163 -0.82 -8.78 17.23
CA ALA A 163 0.34 -9.64 17.24
C ALA A 163 1.43 -9.08 18.16
N THR A 164 2.14 -9.95 18.86
CA THR A 164 3.28 -9.58 19.70
C THR A 164 4.54 -9.59 18.85
N ILE A 165 5.16 -8.42 18.70
CA ILE A 165 6.45 -8.28 18.02
C ILE A 165 7.54 -8.41 19.08
N PRO A 166 8.63 -9.18 18.86
CA PRO A 166 9.70 -9.36 19.84
C PRO A 166 10.61 -8.12 19.95
N VAL A 167 10.00 -6.96 20.15
CA VAL A 167 10.66 -5.68 20.40
C VAL A 167 10.23 -5.19 21.76
N ILE A 168 11.20 -4.84 22.61
CA ILE A 168 10.96 -4.35 23.97
C ILE A 168 10.33 -2.95 23.87
N SER A 169 9.07 -2.83 24.28
CA SER A 169 8.34 -1.56 24.28
C SER A 169 8.46 -0.80 25.62
N SER A 170 8.56 -1.50 26.73
CA SER A 170 8.81 -0.95 28.06
C SER A 170 9.25 -2.05 29.02
N ILE A 171 9.83 -1.65 30.14
CA ILE A 171 10.13 -2.53 31.26
C ILE A 171 9.27 -1.99 32.41
N ARG A 172 8.47 -2.84 33.06
CA ARG A 172 7.70 -2.48 34.24
C ARG A 172 8.59 -2.31 35.46
N ASP A 173 8.12 -1.59 36.45
CA ASP A 173 8.82 -1.40 37.75
C ASP A 173 9.12 -2.75 38.44
N THR A 174 8.35 -3.78 38.12
CA THR A 174 8.57 -5.19 38.55
C THR A 174 9.69 -5.91 37.83
N GLY A 175 10.36 -5.28 36.84
CA GLY A 175 11.36 -5.90 35.98
C GLY A 175 10.77 -6.73 34.83
N GLU A 176 9.46 -6.80 34.70
CA GLU A 176 8.78 -7.55 33.61
C GLU A 176 8.95 -6.84 32.25
N ILE A 177 9.42 -7.56 31.24
CA ILE A 177 9.59 -7.05 29.88
C ILE A 177 8.25 -7.05 29.15
N VAL A 178 7.84 -5.89 28.66
CA VAL A 178 6.63 -5.72 27.86
C VAL A 178 7.03 -5.61 26.38
N TYR A 179 6.58 -6.57 25.59
CA TYR A 179 6.78 -6.56 24.14
C TYR A 179 5.78 -5.65 23.42
N LEU A 180 6.16 -5.18 22.24
CA LEU A 180 5.29 -4.36 21.40
C LEU A 180 4.11 -5.18 20.87
N ARG A 181 2.90 -4.66 21.08
CA ARG A 181 1.68 -5.21 20.47
C ARG A 181 1.25 -4.32 19.32
N TYR A 182 1.12 -4.93 18.14
CA TYR A 182 0.74 -4.22 16.91
C TYR A 182 -0.35 -5.01 16.16
N PRO A 183 -1.35 -4.35 15.51
CA PRO A 183 -2.44 -5.07 14.84
C PRO A 183 -1.92 -6.04 13.77
N ALA A 184 -2.34 -7.31 13.86
CA ALA A 184 -1.86 -8.37 12.97
C ALA A 184 -2.19 -8.07 11.49
N VAL A 185 -3.36 -7.49 11.21
CA VAL A 185 -3.76 -7.06 9.85
C VAL A 185 -2.74 -6.09 9.23
N ARG A 186 -2.21 -5.14 10.01
CA ARG A 186 -1.23 -4.17 9.51
C ARG A 186 0.10 -4.84 9.18
N ILE A 187 0.51 -5.82 9.97
CA ILE A 187 1.69 -6.63 9.69
C ILE A 187 1.49 -7.45 8.41
N ALA A 188 0.31 -8.07 8.26
CA ALA A 188 -0.03 -8.80 7.03
C ALA A 188 -0.02 -7.90 5.79
N LEU A 189 -0.50 -6.66 5.89
CA LEU A 189 -0.43 -5.66 4.82
C LEU A 189 1.01 -5.31 4.44
N MET A 190 1.92 -5.16 5.41
CA MET A 190 3.34 -4.92 5.12
C MET A 190 3.96 -6.08 4.35
N PHE A 191 3.69 -7.32 4.76
CA PHE A 191 4.18 -8.52 4.06
C PHE A 191 3.53 -8.68 2.68
N ALA A 192 2.23 -8.38 2.54
CA ALA A 192 1.55 -8.39 1.25
C ALA A 192 2.16 -7.37 0.29
N ALA A 193 2.42 -6.14 0.75
CA ALA A 193 3.07 -5.10 -0.05
C ALA A 193 4.49 -5.52 -0.49
N LEU A 194 5.27 -6.09 0.42
CA LEU A 194 6.59 -6.63 0.09
C LEU A 194 6.50 -7.77 -0.94
N GLY A 195 5.58 -8.71 -0.74
CA GLY A 195 5.35 -9.84 -1.65
C GLY A 195 4.92 -9.38 -3.04
N ILE A 196 4.02 -8.40 -3.14
CA ILE A 196 3.61 -7.80 -4.42
C ILE A 196 4.80 -7.07 -5.07
N GLY A 197 5.58 -6.32 -4.31
CA GLY A 197 6.78 -5.64 -4.81
C GLY A 197 7.81 -6.60 -5.38
N VAL A 198 8.14 -7.66 -4.63
CA VAL A 198 9.05 -8.71 -5.10
C VAL A 198 8.45 -9.44 -6.31
N GLY A 199 7.16 -9.78 -6.27
CA GLY A 199 6.46 -10.40 -7.39
C GLY A 199 6.52 -9.55 -8.65
N MET A 200 6.30 -8.23 -8.55
CA MET A 200 6.45 -7.30 -9.67
C MET A 200 7.89 -7.26 -10.19
N LEU A 201 8.89 -7.18 -9.31
CA LEU A 201 10.31 -7.21 -9.73
C LEU A 201 10.64 -8.50 -10.48
N LEU A 202 10.21 -9.64 -9.98
CA LEU A 202 10.42 -10.91 -10.64
C LEU A 202 9.68 -10.97 -11.98
N LEU A 203 8.41 -10.58 -12.02
CA LEU A 203 7.62 -10.54 -13.25
C LEU A 203 8.29 -9.67 -14.33
N LEU A 204 8.70 -8.45 -13.96
CA LEU A 204 9.34 -7.53 -14.90
C LEU A 204 10.73 -8.00 -15.35
N ASN A 205 11.49 -8.70 -14.51
CA ASN A 205 12.86 -9.11 -14.84
C ASN A 205 12.94 -10.48 -15.51
N THR A 206 12.02 -11.40 -15.23
CA THR A 206 12.15 -12.81 -15.66
C THR A 206 11.14 -13.24 -16.71
N THR A 207 10.06 -12.46 -16.93
CA THR A 207 8.99 -12.87 -17.84
C THR A 207 9.02 -12.15 -19.18
N ARG A 208 8.35 -12.76 -20.18
CA ARG A 208 8.14 -12.13 -21.50
C ARG A 208 7.32 -10.85 -21.41
N LEU A 209 6.38 -10.78 -20.47
CA LEU A 209 5.61 -9.56 -20.19
C LEU A 209 6.54 -8.42 -19.77
N GLY A 210 7.51 -8.68 -18.89
CA GLY A 210 8.50 -7.69 -18.51
C GLY A 210 9.40 -7.21 -19.66
N MET A 211 9.68 -8.05 -20.64
CA MET A 211 10.39 -7.63 -21.86
C MET A 211 9.54 -6.66 -22.69
N PHE A 212 8.23 -6.93 -22.86
CA PHE A 212 7.33 -6.03 -23.56
C PHE A 212 7.19 -4.69 -22.85
N VAL A 213 7.07 -4.70 -21.52
CA VAL A 213 7.00 -3.46 -20.72
C VAL A 213 8.26 -2.62 -20.91
N ARG A 214 9.45 -3.22 -20.83
CA ARG A 214 10.72 -2.52 -21.01
C ARG A 214 10.90 -2.00 -22.44
N ALA A 215 10.60 -2.79 -23.44
CA ALA A 215 10.65 -2.36 -24.83
C ALA A 215 9.70 -1.17 -25.10
N GLY A 216 8.52 -1.15 -24.48
CA GLY A 216 7.59 -0.03 -24.60
C GLY A 216 8.04 1.23 -23.85
N VAL A 217 8.96 1.16 -22.90
CA VAL A 217 9.52 2.31 -22.17
C VAL A 217 10.75 2.89 -22.89
N ASP A 218 11.52 2.05 -23.61
CA ASP A 218 12.79 2.44 -24.25
C ASP A 218 12.61 3.05 -25.65
N ASP A 219 11.43 2.91 -26.29
CA ASP A 219 11.07 3.58 -27.55
C ASP A 219 10.38 4.94 -27.32
#